data_2e434c899c9d81fa081061aa98815adb
#
_entry.id   2e434c899c9d81fa081061aa98815adb
#
_cell.length_a   1.000
_cell.length_b   1.000
_cell.length_c   1.000
_cell.angle_alpha   90.00
_cell.angle_beta   90.00
_cell.angle_gamma   90.00
#
_symmetry.space_group_name_H-M   'P 1'
#
loop_
_entity.id
_entity.type
_entity.pdbx_description
1 polymer ?
#
loop_
_entity_poly.entity_id
_entity_poly.type
_entity_poly.pdbx_seq_one_letter_code
_entity_poly.pdbx_strand_id
1 'polypeptide(L)'
;MAAGSISDPNKSYHFEIVCHTLEQAQQLKELMEFFETEPKIVERKERMVVYLKEGSQIVDLLNVMEAYVSLMNLENVRILKEMRNSVNRKVNCETANINKTVNAAVKQMEDIKRIRDTIGFDNIPEPLAEIAQARLDYPEATLKELGTYLDPPVGKSGVNHRL
;
A
#
# COMPACT_ATOMS: atom_id res chain seq x y z
N MET A 1 -32.10 -7.51 -28.03
CA MET A 1 -30.95 -6.61 -27.90
C MET A 1 -30.10 -7.12 -26.78
N ALA A 2 -28.80 -7.31 -26.99
CA ALA A 2 -27.86 -7.64 -25.90
C ALA A 2 -27.68 -6.38 -25.05
N ALA A 3 -27.87 -6.48 -23.76
CA ALA A 3 -27.64 -5.38 -22.82
C ALA A 3 -26.34 -5.65 -22.06
N GLY A 4 -25.44 -4.66 -22.07
CA GLY A 4 -24.26 -4.69 -21.22
C GLY A 4 -24.62 -4.31 -19.79
N SER A 5 -24.02 -4.98 -18.83
CA SER A 5 -24.15 -4.64 -17.41
C SER A 5 -22.78 -4.41 -16.77
N ILE A 6 -22.71 -3.46 -15.85
CA ILE A 6 -21.53 -3.16 -15.07
C ILE A 6 -21.84 -3.43 -13.59
N SER A 7 -20.99 -4.18 -12.92
CA SER A 7 -21.11 -4.36 -11.47
C SER A 7 -20.77 -3.07 -10.73
N ASP A 8 -21.18 -2.98 -9.46
CA ASP A 8 -20.78 -1.87 -8.59
C ASP A 8 -19.25 -1.74 -8.55
N PRO A 9 -18.67 -0.67 -9.11
CA PRO A 9 -17.23 -0.51 -9.19
C PRO A 9 -16.56 -0.36 -7.81
N ASN A 10 -17.32 -0.09 -6.74
CA ASN A 10 -16.79 -0.10 -5.37
C ASN A 10 -16.40 -1.51 -4.92
N LYS A 11 -17.07 -2.54 -5.41
CA LYS A 11 -16.82 -3.95 -5.08
C LYS A 11 -15.79 -4.56 -6.01
N SER A 12 -16.07 -4.55 -7.30
CA SER A 12 -15.17 -5.15 -8.31
C SER A 12 -15.40 -4.51 -9.67
N TYR A 13 -14.39 -4.49 -10.51
CA TYR A 13 -14.54 -4.15 -11.92
C TYR A 13 -15.03 -5.40 -12.66
N HIS A 14 -16.21 -5.31 -13.23
CA HIS A 14 -16.78 -6.38 -14.04
C HIS A 14 -17.82 -5.79 -14.99
N PHE A 15 -17.57 -5.98 -16.27
CA PHE A 15 -18.50 -5.64 -17.35
C PHE A 15 -18.88 -6.94 -18.04
N GLU A 16 -20.18 -7.14 -18.32
CA GLU A 16 -20.64 -8.34 -19.02
C GLU A 16 -21.75 -8.04 -20.02
N ILE A 17 -21.76 -8.81 -21.10
CA ILE A 17 -22.82 -8.82 -22.10
C ILE A 17 -23.31 -10.26 -22.23
N VAL A 18 -24.61 -10.46 -22.10
CA VAL A 18 -25.25 -11.78 -22.24
C VAL A 18 -25.66 -11.99 -23.70
N CYS A 19 -25.17 -13.08 -24.28
CA CYS A 19 -25.50 -13.52 -25.65
C CYS A 19 -26.38 -14.77 -25.60
N HIS A 20 -27.18 -14.96 -26.61
CA HIS A 20 -28.09 -16.13 -26.72
C HIS A 20 -27.37 -17.35 -27.29
N THR A 21 -26.38 -17.16 -28.15
CA THR A 21 -25.66 -18.24 -28.82
C THR A 21 -24.15 -18.06 -28.68
N LEU A 22 -23.42 -19.17 -28.81
CA LEU A 22 -21.96 -19.15 -28.80
C LEU A 22 -21.38 -18.34 -29.97
N GLU A 23 -22.03 -18.44 -31.13
CA GLU A 23 -21.60 -17.70 -32.32
C GLU A 23 -21.67 -16.18 -32.08
N GLN A 24 -22.78 -15.68 -31.50
CA GLN A 24 -22.89 -14.26 -31.11
C GLN A 24 -21.82 -13.84 -30.10
N ALA A 25 -21.50 -14.71 -29.14
CA ALA A 25 -20.47 -14.43 -28.15
C ALA A 25 -19.08 -14.36 -28.78
N GLN A 26 -18.79 -15.21 -29.76
CA GLN A 26 -17.53 -15.21 -30.50
C GLN A 26 -17.38 -13.95 -31.37
N GLN A 27 -18.41 -13.59 -32.14
CA GLN A 27 -18.41 -12.36 -32.92
C GLN A 27 -18.25 -11.10 -32.05
N LEU A 28 -18.93 -11.07 -30.90
CA LEU A 28 -18.78 -9.97 -29.96
C LEU A 28 -17.37 -9.91 -29.36
N LYS A 29 -16.80 -11.06 -29.02
CA LYS A 29 -15.43 -11.16 -28.54
C LYS A 29 -14.44 -10.61 -29.55
N GLU A 30 -14.51 -11.05 -30.81
CA GLU A 30 -13.65 -10.57 -31.90
C GLU A 30 -13.78 -9.05 -32.10
N LEU A 31 -15.01 -8.52 -32.03
CA LEU A 31 -15.24 -7.09 -32.12
C LEU A 31 -14.60 -6.32 -30.95
N MET A 32 -14.69 -6.85 -29.73
CA MET A 32 -14.07 -6.23 -28.56
C MET A 32 -12.54 -6.29 -28.62
N GLU A 33 -11.97 -7.41 -29.10
CA GLU A 33 -10.53 -7.59 -29.31
C GLU A 33 -9.98 -6.58 -30.35
N PHE A 34 -10.76 -6.19 -31.34
CA PHE A 34 -10.37 -5.14 -32.30
C PHE A 34 -10.10 -3.78 -31.61
N PHE A 35 -10.71 -3.54 -30.46
CA PHE A 35 -10.49 -2.34 -29.62
C PHE A 35 -9.44 -2.59 -28.51
N GLU A 36 -8.51 -3.51 -28.71
CA GLU A 36 -7.39 -3.81 -27.79
C GLU A 36 -7.86 -4.25 -26.39
N THR A 37 -9.04 -4.84 -26.26
CA THR A 37 -9.53 -5.44 -25.02
C THR A 37 -9.37 -6.96 -25.04
N GLU A 38 -9.34 -7.59 -23.85
CA GLU A 38 -9.18 -9.03 -23.70
C GLU A 38 -10.43 -9.69 -23.10
N PRO A 39 -11.55 -9.75 -23.82
CA PRO A 39 -12.79 -10.32 -23.31
C PRO A 39 -12.70 -11.83 -23.19
N LYS A 40 -13.38 -12.36 -22.19
CA LYS A 40 -13.53 -13.79 -21.96
C LYS A 40 -14.97 -14.22 -22.14
N ILE A 41 -15.17 -15.48 -22.60
CA ILE A 41 -16.48 -16.08 -22.74
C ILE A 41 -16.66 -17.12 -21.66
N VAL A 42 -17.83 -17.17 -21.02
CA VAL A 42 -18.24 -18.18 -20.07
C VAL A 42 -19.71 -18.54 -20.30
N GLU A 43 -20.04 -19.82 -20.15
CA GLU A 43 -21.42 -20.26 -20.12
C GLU A 43 -21.99 -20.15 -18.71
N ARG A 44 -23.16 -19.49 -18.60
CA ARG A 44 -23.91 -19.36 -17.34
C ARG A 44 -25.40 -19.55 -17.61
N LYS A 45 -26.02 -20.51 -16.96
CA LYS A 45 -27.46 -20.79 -17.06
C LYS A 45 -27.93 -20.87 -18.52
N GLU A 46 -27.26 -21.70 -19.32
CA GLU A 46 -27.55 -21.93 -20.74
C GLU A 46 -27.42 -20.68 -21.62
N ARG A 47 -26.72 -19.66 -21.17
CA ARG A 47 -26.41 -18.44 -21.95
C ARG A 47 -24.93 -18.21 -21.99
N MET A 48 -24.45 -17.62 -23.08
CA MET A 48 -23.08 -17.21 -23.23
C MET A 48 -22.90 -15.80 -22.70
N VAL A 49 -21.90 -15.60 -21.86
CA VAL A 49 -21.56 -14.29 -21.28
C VAL A 49 -20.18 -13.89 -21.72
N VAL A 50 -20.07 -12.77 -22.41
CA VAL A 50 -18.79 -12.12 -22.75
C VAL A 50 -18.50 -11.09 -21.65
N TYR A 51 -17.33 -11.13 -21.04
CA TYR A 51 -17.02 -10.27 -19.92
C TYR A 51 -15.58 -9.74 -19.89
N LEU A 52 -15.41 -8.58 -19.26
CA LEU A 52 -14.13 -7.95 -18.88
C LEU A 52 -14.04 -7.76 -17.37
N LYS A 53 -12.82 -7.87 -16.83
CA LYS A 53 -12.53 -7.61 -15.41
C LYS A 53 -11.48 -6.51 -15.21
N GLU A 54 -10.79 -6.12 -16.25
CA GLU A 54 -9.76 -5.08 -16.20
C GLU A 54 -10.44 -3.70 -16.30
N GLY A 55 -10.22 -2.87 -15.28
CA GLY A 55 -10.88 -1.56 -15.19
C GLY A 55 -10.51 -0.60 -16.32
N SER A 56 -9.27 -0.63 -16.81
CA SER A 56 -8.83 0.16 -17.96
C SER A 56 -9.56 -0.26 -19.23
N GLN A 57 -9.61 -1.56 -19.52
CA GLN A 57 -10.29 -2.09 -20.71
C GLN A 57 -11.80 -1.82 -20.70
N ILE A 58 -12.42 -1.81 -19.50
CA ILE A 58 -13.83 -1.45 -19.36
C ILE A 58 -14.04 0.04 -19.69
N VAL A 59 -13.13 0.92 -19.27
CA VAL A 59 -13.15 2.35 -19.60
C VAL A 59 -13.04 2.55 -21.12
N ASP A 60 -12.09 1.88 -21.76
CA ASP A 60 -11.87 1.97 -23.21
C ASP A 60 -13.11 1.50 -23.97
N LEU A 61 -13.71 0.38 -23.55
CA LEU A 61 -14.93 -0.14 -24.16
C LEU A 61 -16.12 0.80 -23.95
N LEU A 62 -16.30 1.38 -22.76
CA LEU A 62 -17.39 2.34 -22.50
C LEU A 62 -17.23 3.61 -23.34
N ASN A 63 -16.01 4.04 -23.61
CA ASN A 63 -15.72 5.18 -24.47
C ASN A 63 -16.11 4.87 -25.92
N VAL A 64 -15.71 3.70 -26.43
CA VAL A 64 -16.11 3.23 -27.77
C VAL A 64 -17.63 3.10 -27.92
N MET A 65 -18.31 2.66 -26.86
CA MET A 65 -19.77 2.54 -26.81
C MET A 65 -20.50 3.89 -26.61
N GLU A 66 -19.76 4.99 -26.45
CA GLU A 66 -20.32 6.32 -26.13
C GLU A 66 -21.15 6.33 -24.82
N ALA A 67 -20.87 5.39 -23.90
CA ALA A 67 -21.59 5.25 -22.64
C ALA A 67 -21.02 6.21 -21.57
N TYR A 68 -20.99 7.50 -21.85
CA TYR A 68 -20.29 8.53 -21.07
C TYR A 68 -20.72 8.62 -19.62
N VAL A 69 -21.99 8.43 -19.29
CA VAL A 69 -22.48 8.47 -17.91
C VAL A 69 -21.88 7.32 -17.09
N SER A 70 -21.87 6.11 -17.65
CA SER A 70 -21.27 4.93 -17.02
C SER A 70 -19.74 5.07 -16.92
N LEU A 71 -19.11 5.62 -17.95
CA LEU A 71 -17.69 5.93 -18.00
C LEU A 71 -17.29 6.89 -16.85
N MET A 72 -17.98 8.03 -16.74
CA MET A 72 -17.69 9.02 -15.70
C MET A 72 -17.88 8.46 -14.29
N ASN A 73 -18.92 7.68 -14.06
CA ASN A 73 -19.16 7.03 -12.78
C ASN A 73 -18.03 6.03 -12.43
N LEU A 74 -17.60 5.22 -13.38
CA LEU A 74 -16.51 4.27 -13.21
C LEU A 74 -15.20 4.98 -12.90
N GLU A 75 -14.84 6.00 -13.66
CA GLU A 75 -13.60 6.77 -13.48
C GLU A 75 -13.58 7.50 -12.13
N ASN A 76 -14.67 8.13 -11.71
CA ASN A 76 -14.74 8.76 -10.40
C ASN A 76 -14.46 7.76 -9.26
N VAL A 77 -15.01 6.56 -9.34
CA VAL A 77 -14.75 5.52 -8.34
C VAL A 77 -13.30 5.03 -8.40
N ARG A 78 -12.71 4.89 -9.59
CA ARG A 78 -11.30 4.52 -9.77
C ARG A 78 -10.37 5.53 -9.10
N ILE A 79 -10.54 6.81 -9.40
CA ILE A 79 -9.74 7.90 -8.82
C ILE A 79 -9.83 7.88 -7.29
N LEU A 80 -11.04 7.77 -6.74
CA LEU A 80 -11.23 7.72 -5.29
C LEU A 80 -10.56 6.49 -4.66
N LYS A 81 -10.60 5.32 -5.30
CA LYS A 81 -9.90 4.12 -4.83
C LYS A 81 -8.39 4.29 -4.85
N GLU A 82 -7.84 4.84 -5.92
CA GLU A 82 -6.41 5.10 -6.06
C GLU A 82 -5.91 6.08 -4.99
N MET A 83 -6.66 7.15 -4.76
CA MET A 83 -6.35 8.11 -3.70
C MET A 83 -6.35 7.43 -2.32
N ARG A 84 -7.39 6.68 -1.98
CA ARG A 84 -7.47 5.94 -0.70
C ARG A 84 -6.32 4.94 -0.55
N ASN A 85 -6.01 4.18 -1.60
CA ASN A 85 -4.91 3.22 -1.59
C ASN A 85 -3.56 3.90 -1.39
N SER A 86 -3.33 5.06 -2.04
CA SER A 86 -2.11 5.85 -1.88
C SER A 86 -1.96 6.35 -0.44
N VAL A 87 -3.02 6.93 0.13
CA VAL A 87 -3.03 7.38 1.53
C VAL A 87 -2.79 6.22 2.49
N ASN A 88 -3.49 5.10 2.32
CA ASN A 88 -3.32 3.93 3.19
C ASN A 88 -1.89 3.37 3.13
N ARG A 89 -1.28 3.30 1.94
CA ARG A 89 0.12 2.87 1.80
C ARG A 89 1.07 3.80 2.54
N LYS A 90 0.85 5.12 2.43
CA LYS A 90 1.67 6.12 3.11
C LYS A 90 1.54 5.99 4.63
N VAL A 91 0.32 5.93 5.15
CA VAL A 91 0.04 5.75 6.58
C VAL A 91 0.66 4.45 7.10
N ASN A 92 0.48 3.33 6.38
CA ASN A 92 1.05 2.04 6.79
C ASN A 92 2.58 2.08 6.81
N CYS A 93 3.21 2.76 5.83
CA CYS A 93 4.65 2.92 5.79
C CYS A 93 5.17 3.76 6.97
N GLU A 94 4.52 4.90 7.26
CA GLU A 94 4.87 5.77 8.38
C GLU A 94 4.68 5.05 9.72
N THR A 95 3.56 4.36 9.90
CA THR A 95 3.28 3.56 11.11
C THR A 95 4.34 2.46 11.32
N ALA A 96 4.71 1.75 10.26
CA ALA A 96 5.74 0.71 10.33
C ALA A 96 7.11 1.30 10.70
N ASN A 97 7.46 2.48 10.19
CA ASN A 97 8.70 3.16 10.52
C ASN A 97 8.72 3.65 11.98
N ILE A 98 7.61 4.22 12.46
CA ILE A 98 7.46 4.62 13.87
C ILE A 98 7.61 3.40 14.78
N ASN A 99 6.89 2.31 14.51
CA ASN A 99 6.96 1.10 15.30
C ASN A 99 8.38 0.51 15.36
N LYS A 100 9.10 0.51 14.23
CA LYS A 100 10.51 0.07 14.22
C LYS A 100 11.39 0.93 15.12
N THR A 101 11.19 2.25 15.06
CA THR A 101 11.97 3.19 15.89
C THR A 101 11.67 3.03 17.38
N VAL A 102 10.39 2.92 17.74
CA VAL A 102 9.95 2.71 19.12
C VAL A 102 10.49 1.37 19.67
N ASN A 103 10.30 0.28 18.90
CA ASN A 103 10.79 -1.05 19.34
C ASN A 103 12.31 -1.08 19.50
N ALA A 104 13.05 -0.40 18.62
CA ALA A 104 14.50 -0.28 18.76
C ALA A 104 14.88 0.49 20.04
N ALA A 105 14.21 1.61 20.35
CA ALA A 105 14.45 2.39 21.54
C ALA A 105 14.13 1.59 22.83
N VAL A 106 13.01 0.86 22.85
CA VAL A 106 12.64 0.01 23.99
C VAL A 106 13.69 -1.06 24.22
N LYS A 107 14.11 -1.76 23.17
CA LYS A 107 15.16 -2.79 23.28
C LYS A 107 16.49 -2.19 23.76
N GLN A 108 16.90 -1.05 23.23
CA GLN A 108 18.11 -0.35 23.69
C GLN A 108 18.02 -0.03 25.18
N MET A 109 16.89 0.50 25.66
CA MET A 109 16.72 0.80 27.10
C MET A 109 16.76 -0.45 27.95
N GLU A 110 16.20 -1.57 27.52
CA GLU A 110 16.26 -2.85 28.24
C GLU A 110 17.71 -3.35 28.33
N ASP A 111 18.47 -3.33 27.24
CA ASP A 111 19.85 -3.74 27.17
C ASP A 111 20.75 -2.82 28.04
N ILE A 112 20.54 -1.50 27.97
CA ILE A 112 21.27 -0.52 28.80
C ILE A 112 20.97 -0.73 30.28
N LYS A 113 19.74 -0.95 30.69
CA LYS A 113 19.39 -1.25 32.10
C LYS A 113 20.08 -2.53 32.58
N ARG A 114 20.11 -3.56 31.72
CA ARG A 114 20.82 -4.80 32.03
C ARG A 114 22.31 -4.56 32.23
N ILE A 115 22.97 -3.78 31.36
CA ILE A 115 24.40 -3.42 31.51
C ILE A 115 24.62 -2.65 32.77
N ARG A 116 23.80 -1.63 33.05
CA ARG A 116 23.90 -0.84 34.29
C ARG A 116 23.81 -1.72 35.54
N ASP A 117 22.84 -2.66 35.56
CA ASP A 117 22.55 -3.47 36.76
C ASP A 117 23.53 -4.64 36.94
N THR A 118 24.25 -5.06 35.86
CA THR A 118 25.23 -6.18 35.93
C THR A 118 26.67 -5.72 35.98
N ILE A 119 27.07 -4.80 35.14
CA ILE A 119 28.46 -4.36 34.94
C ILE A 119 28.71 -3.00 35.60
N GLY A 120 27.70 -2.11 35.59
CA GLY A 120 27.83 -0.71 35.99
C GLY A 120 28.43 0.15 34.89
N PHE A 121 28.02 1.42 34.84
CA PHE A 121 28.53 2.37 33.82
C PHE A 121 29.99 2.76 34.05
N ASP A 122 30.48 2.64 35.26
CA ASP A 122 31.88 2.93 35.61
C ASP A 122 32.88 1.93 34.98
N ASN A 123 32.39 0.78 34.52
CA ASN A 123 33.21 -0.28 33.94
C ASN A 123 33.13 -0.37 32.42
N ILE A 124 32.48 0.60 31.77
CA ILE A 124 32.42 0.70 30.31
C ILE A 124 33.07 2.01 29.84
N PRO A 125 33.50 2.10 28.56
CA PRO A 125 34.09 3.32 28.03
C PRO A 125 33.14 4.52 28.17
N GLU A 126 33.70 5.65 28.65
CA GLU A 126 32.96 6.90 28.91
C GLU A 126 32.00 7.32 27.78
N PRO A 127 32.41 7.30 26.48
CA PRO A 127 31.48 7.65 25.40
C PRO A 127 30.28 6.72 25.22
N LEU A 128 30.38 5.48 25.73
CA LEU A 128 29.25 4.54 25.73
C LEU A 128 28.38 4.75 26.96
N ALA A 129 28.96 5.08 28.10
CA ALA A 129 28.22 5.40 29.33
C ALA A 129 27.37 6.67 29.14
N GLU A 130 27.95 7.72 28.55
CA GLU A 130 27.23 8.99 28.27
C GLU A 130 26.00 8.78 27.39
N ILE A 131 26.14 8.05 26.26
CA ILE A 131 25.00 7.82 25.35
C ILE A 131 23.96 6.88 25.97
N ALA A 132 24.39 5.91 26.77
CA ALA A 132 23.52 5.01 27.52
C ALA A 132 22.68 5.80 28.54
N GLN A 133 23.33 6.68 29.31
CA GLN A 133 22.64 7.56 30.26
C GLN A 133 21.67 8.50 29.54
N ALA A 134 22.10 9.16 28.46
CA ALA A 134 21.24 10.03 27.66
C ALA A 134 20.00 9.31 27.11
N ARG A 135 20.13 8.03 26.69
CA ARG A 135 18.97 7.22 26.25
C ARG A 135 18.01 6.90 27.39
N LEU A 136 18.48 6.69 28.60
CA LEU A 136 17.63 6.45 29.76
C LEU A 136 16.91 7.72 30.21
N ASP A 137 17.58 8.87 30.14
CA ASP A 137 17.03 10.18 30.54
C ASP A 137 16.03 10.72 29.51
N TYR A 138 16.24 10.40 28.24
CA TYR A 138 15.40 10.84 27.12
C TYR A 138 14.90 9.65 26.27
N PRO A 139 13.99 8.81 26.81
CA PRO A 139 13.56 7.56 26.17
C PRO A 139 12.87 7.77 24.81
N GLU A 140 12.20 8.91 24.62
CA GLU A 140 11.47 9.21 23.38
C GLU A 140 12.32 9.97 22.33
N ALA A 141 13.52 10.42 22.70
CA ALA A 141 14.38 11.18 21.82
C ALA A 141 14.83 10.35 20.61
N THR A 142 14.84 10.98 19.45
CA THR A 142 15.42 10.38 18.25
C THR A 142 16.93 10.26 18.37
N LEU A 143 17.56 9.38 17.58
CA LEU A 143 19.03 9.26 17.56
C LEU A 143 19.73 10.58 17.21
N LYS A 144 19.09 11.46 16.45
CA LYS A 144 19.65 12.78 16.15
C LYS A 144 19.62 13.69 17.37
N GLU A 145 18.51 13.73 18.08
CA GLU A 145 18.37 14.53 19.31
C GLU A 145 19.31 14.03 20.41
N LEU A 146 19.41 12.70 20.60
CA LEU A 146 20.36 12.13 21.54
C LEU A 146 21.80 12.59 21.27
N GLY A 147 22.18 12.67 19.99
CA GLY A 147 23.51 13.14 19.62
C GLY A 147 23.75 14.60 19.97
N THR A 148 22.71 15.43 20.12
CA THR A 148 22.85 16.85 20.54
C THR A 148 23.01 17.00 22.05
N TYR A 149 22.68 15.98 22.84
CA TYR A 149 22.84 15.97 24.31
C TYR A 149 24.22 15.53 24.78
N LEU A 150 25.07 15.08 23.85
CA LEU A 150 26.44 14.65 24.15
C LEU A 150 27.42 15.82 23.98
N ASP A 151 28.52 15.78 24.71
CA ASP A 151 29.61 16.76 24.58
C ASP A 151 30.95 16.04 24.26
N PRO A 152 31.53 16.21 23.07
CA PRO A 152 31.02 17.02 21.94
C PRO A 152 29.80 16.35 21.24
N PRO A 153 28.94 17.12 20.56
CA PRO A 153 27.78 16.60 19.86
C PRO A 153 28.14 15.56 18.79
N VAL A 154 27.35 14.49 18.71
CA VAL A 154 27.60 13.35 17.82
C VAL A 154 26.46 13.21 16.80
N GLY A 155 26.81 12.95 15.53
CA GLY A 155 25.81 12.71 14.49
C GLY A 155 25.01 11.41 14.70
N LYS A 156 23.83 11.32 14.06
CA LYS A 156 22.93 10.14 14.11
C LYS A 156 23.67 8.80 13.91
N SER A 157 24.61 8.76 12.95
CA SER A 157 25.37 7.55 12.64
C SER A 157 26.29 7.14 13.81
N GLY A 158 26.96 8.11 14.43
CA GLY A 158 27.82 7.88 15.60
C GLY A 158 27.00 7.42 16.82
N VAL A 159 25.82 8.01 17.06
CA VAL A 159 24.90 7.56 18.11
C VAL A 159 24.44 6.12 17.86
N ASN A 160 24.04 5.78 16.63
CA ASN A 160 23.61 4.43 16.27
C ASN A 160 24.73 3.38 16.40
N HIS A 161 26.00 3.79 16.27
CA HIS A 161 27.13 2.88 16.46
C HIS A 161 27.46 2.65 17.93
N ARG A 162 27.17 3.64 18.79
CA ARG A 162 27.46 3.58 20.23
C ARG A 162 26.36 2.89 21.04
N LEU A 163 25.11 2.91 20.56
CA LEU A 163 23.95 2.20 21.13
C LEU A 163 23.83 0.77 20.62
#